data_8e1dfbcb4e63dafebc792859e0113dc3
#
_entry.id   8e1dfbcb4e63dafebc792859e0113dc3
#
_cell.length_a   1.000
_cell.length_b   1.000
_cell.length_c   1.000
_cell.angle_alpha   90.00
_cell.angle_beta   90.00
_cell.angle_gamma   90.00
#
_symmetry.space_group_name_H-M   'P 1'
#
loop_
_entity.id
_entity.type
_entity.pdbx_description
1 polymer ?
#
loop_
_entity_poly.entity_id
_entity_poly.type
_entity_poly.pdbx_seq_one_letter_code
_entity_poly.pdbx_strand_id
1 'polypeptide(L)'
;MEKYCSECYKQNYGTLPADFSLSDSTEICDKCGNESQIIIPKVENNNSLTVAECQVETQKHIETVRKYIRFMIDKIEMRGVKHDASKLESPEVEAFAEVTPKLASTTYGSAEYNAFLEKLKPALDHHYAANRHHPQHFVNGVNDMTLIDIIEMFCDWKASTLRQNDGNLLKSIEANAERFDFDGQLKQILINTARMLDEHED
;
A
#
# COMPACT_ATOMS: atom_id res chain seq x y z
N MET A 1 34.33 25.91 18.59
CA MET A 1 33.63 27.10 19.14
C MET A 1 34.48 27.55 20.31
N GLU A 2 34.87 28.85 20.34
CA GLU A 2 35.69 29.37 21.43
C GLU A 2 34.90 29.38 22.75
N LYS A 3 35.57 29.08 23.84
CA LYS A 3 35.01 28.93 25.17
C LYS A 3 35.29 30.15 26.00
N TYR A 4 34.29 30.89 26.44
CA TYR A 4 34.45 32.13 27.21
C TYR A 4 33.78 32.01 28.58
N CYS A 5 34.48 32.48 29.64
CA CYS A 5 33.83 32.80 30.91
C CYS A 5 32.89 34.02 30.74
N SER A 6 31.99 34.26 31.69
CA SER A 6 30.98 35.33 31.59
C SER A 6 31.56 36.74 31.39
N GLU A 7 32.70 37.04 32.03
CA GLU A 7 33.38 38.34 31.86
C GLU A 7 34.01 38.48 30.48
N CYS A 8 34.73 37.45 30.01
CA CYS A 8 35.34 37.50 28.70
C CYS A 8 34.32 37.46 27.58
N TYR A 9 33.18 36.80 27.77
CA TYR A 9 32.07 36.81 26.83
C TYR A 9 31.51 38.28 26.68
N LYS A 10 31.21 38.94 27.82
CA LYS A 10 30.77 40.35 27.83
C LYS A 10 31.77 41.29 27.18
N GLN A 11 33.07 41.11 27.44
CA GLN A 11 34.12 41.92 26.82
C GLN A 11 34.22 41.73 25.30
N ASN A 12 33.88 40.55 24.82
CA ASN A 12 34.00 40.21 23.40
C ASN A 12 32.73 40.58 22.61
N TYR A 13 31.53 40.39 23.21
CA TYR A 13 30.24 40.53 22.55
C TYR A 13 29.32 41.61 23.15
N GLY A 14 29.79 42.37 24.15
CA GLY A 14 29.08 43.48 24.78
C GLY A 14 28.07 43.06 25.85
N THR A 15 27.29 42.02 25.62
CA THR A 15 26.27 41.52 26.55
C THR A 15 26.31 40.00 26.60
N LEU A 16 25.75 39.40 27.66
CA LEU A 16 25.48 37.97 27.68
C LEU A 16 24.29 37.64 26.76
N PRO A 17 24.23 36.45 26.17
CA PRO A 17 23.04 36.03 25.48
C PRO A 17 21.80 36.11 26.36
N ALA A 18 20.64 36.40 25.81
CA ALA A 18 19.38 36.48 26.55
C ALA A 18 19.02 35.15 27.26
N ASP A 19 19.38 34.04 26.66
CA ASP A 19 19.26 32.72 27.28
C ASP A 19 20.60 31.93 27.13
N PHE A 20 21.13 31.47 28.24
CA PHE A 20 22.37 30.70 28.32
C PHE A 20 22.39 29.80 29.52
N SER A 21 23.23 28.77 29.47
CA SER A 21 23.61 27.97 30.64
C SER A 21 25.11 28.14 30.91
N LEU A 22 25.52 27.77 32.11
CA LEU A 22 26.92 27.60 32.41
C LEU A 22 27.31 26.16 32.23
N SER A 23 28.57 25.87 31.90
CA SER A 23 29.07 24.50 31.87
C SER A 23 28.94 23.83 33.26
N ASP A 24 28.65 22.54 33.29
CA ASP A 24 28.51 21.77 34.55
C ASP A 24 29.81 21.68 35.32
N SER A 25 30.94 21.80 34.65
CA SER A 25 32.30 21.80 35.23
C SER A 25 33.06 23.07 34.83
N THR A 26 34.09 23.41 35.60
CA THR A 26 35.03 24.47 35.19
C THR A 26 35.88 24.00 34.01
N GLU A 27 36.09 24.89 33.06
CA GLU A 27 36.93 24.71 31.88
C GLU A 27 37.85 25.96 31.70
N ILE A 28 38.89 25.82 30.90
CA ILE A 28 39.80 26.94 30.62
C ILE A 28 39.16 27.89 29.63
N CYS A 29 39.02 29.17 30.02
CA CYS A 29 38.55 30.19 29.13
C CYS A 29 39.60 30.53 28.05
N ASP A 30 39.24 30.44 26.78
CA ASP A 30 40.14 30.64 25.65
C ASP A 30 40.75 32.06 25.57
N LYS A 31 40.09 33.06 26.23
CA LYS A 31 40.55 34.41 26.22
C LYS A 31 41.45 34.78 27.39
N CYS A 32 41.11 34.45 28.62
CA CYS A 32 41.87 34.81 29.81
C CYS A 32 42.73 33.69 30.38
N GLY A 33 42.55 32.47 29.94
CA GLY A 33 43.27 31.29 30.43
C GLY A 33 42.88 30.82 31.85
N ASN A 34 41.90 31.47 32.46
CA ASN A 34 41.44 31.07 33.79
C ASN A 34 40.45 29.91 33.73
N GLU A 35 40.49 29.08 34.73
CA GLU A 35 39.52 28.02 34.95
C GLU A 35 38.23 28.65 35.48
N SER A 36 37.15 28.47 34.75
CA SER A 36 35.81 29.04 35.06
C SER A 36 34.69 28.19 34.42
N GLN A 37 33.48 28.41 34.90
CA GLN A 37 32.32 27.95 34.13
C GLN A 37 32.21 28.75 32.85
N ILE A 38 32.00 28.04 31.73
CA ILE A 38 31.93 28.62 30.39
C ILE A 38 30.49 28.91 30.02
N ILE A 39 30.28 30.05 29.35
CA ILE A 39 28.98 30.40 28.78
C ILE A 39 28.66 29.48 27.60
N ILE A 40 27.55 28.81 27.71
CA ILE A 40 26.94 28.02 26.64
C ILE A 40 25.67 28.79 26.22
N PRO A 41 25.73 29.53 25.11
CA PRO A 41 24.53 30.14 24.56
C PRO A 41 23.53 29.05 24.25
N LYS A 42 22.35 29.11 24.77
CA LYS A 42 21.27 28.27 24.28
C LYS A 42 20.92 28.80 22.90
N VAL A 43 21.34 28.08 21.87
CA VAL A 43 20.80 28.28 20.53
C VAL A 43 19.34 27.96 20.67
N GLU A 44 18.46 28.93 20.55
CA GLU A 44 17.06 28.64 20.27
C GLU A 44 17.08 27.85 18.99
N ASN A 45 17.00 26.53 19.14
CA ASN A 45 16.58 25.68 18.04
C ASN A 45 15.13 26.08 17.79
N ASN A 46 14.95 27.13 17.03
CA ASN A 46 13.68 27.47 16.45
C ASN A 46 13.36 26.36 15.41
N ASN A 47 13.01 25.18 15.93
CA ASN A 47 12.52 24.04 15.14
C ASN A 47 11.12 24.34 14.58
N SER A 48 10.65 25.58 14.66
CA SER A 48 9.40 26.00 14.07
C SER A 48 9.65 26.54 12.67
N LEU A 49 8.98 25.96 11.70
CA LEU A 49 8.91 26.49 10.35
C LEU A 49 8.05 27.78 10.35
N THR A 50 8.39 28.74 9.53
CA THR A 50 7.46 29.79 9.16
C THR A 50 6.29 29.22 8.38
N VAL A 51 5.16 29.91 8.34
CA VAL A 51 3.98 29.47 7.56
C VAL A 51 4.34 29.21 6.10
N ALA A 52 5.15 30.07 5.49
CA ALA A 52 5.59 29.92 4.09
C ALA A 52 6.44 28.65 3.88
N GLU A 53 7.40 28.39 4.78
CA GLU A 53 8.21 27.16 4.71
C GLU A 53 7.35 25.91 4.91
N CYS A 54 6.42 25.94 5.86
CA CYS A 54 5.46 24.84 6.08
C CYS A 54 4.62 24.59 4.83
N GLN A 55 4.13 25.63 4.16
CA GLN A 55 3.38 25.51 2.90
C GLN A 55 4.22 24.89 1.79
N VAL A 56 5.48 25.30 1.64
CA VAL A 56 6.40 24.73 0.65
C VAL A 56 6.65 23.24 0.91
N GLU A 57 6.93 22.85 2.15
CA GLU A 57 7.14 21.44 2.50
C GLU A 57 5.86 20.60 2.30
N THR A 58 4.69 21.16 2.66
CA THR A 58 3.41 20.50 2.41
C THR A 58 3.16 20.30 0.92
N GLN A 59 3.45 21.30 0.08
CA GLN A 59 3.30 21.19 -1.37
C GLN A 59 4.22 20.09 -1.96
N LYS A 60 5.47 20.02 -1.54
CA LYS A 60 6.39 18.94 -1.94
C LYS A 60 5.86 17.56 -1.54
N HIS A 61 5.29 17.44 -0.33
CA HIS A 61 4.68 16.20 0.12
C HIS A 61 3.49 15.82 -0.78
N ILE A 62 2.58 16.75 -1.07
CA ILE A 62 1.43 16.54 -1.97
C ILE A 62 1.90 16.04 -3.35
N GLU A 63 2.91 16.67 -3.92
CA GLU A 63 3.46 16.28 -5.22
C GLU A 63 4.08 14.88 -5.19
N THR A 64 4.76 14.54 -4.09
CA THR A 64 5.31 13.20 -3.88
C THR A 64 4.21 12.14 -3.78
N VAL A 65 3.15 12.40 -3.01
CA VAL A 65 1.97 11.50 -2.92
C VAL A 65 1.33 11.32 -4.30
N ARG A 66 1.11 12.40 -5.05
CA ARG A 66 0.55 12.34 -6.41
C ARG A 66 1.41 11.51 -7.37
N LYS A 67 2.73 11.60 -7.25
CA LYS A 67 3.66 10.77 -8.05
C LYS A 67 3.43 9.28 -7.78
N TYR A 68 3.33 8.86 -6.51
CA TYR A 68 3.09 7.46 -6.17
C TYR A 68 1.68 6.99 -6.55
N ILE A 69 0.66 7.83 -6.42
CA ILE A 69 -0.70 7.51 -6.88
C ILE A 69 -0.69 7.25 -8.39
N ARG A 70 -0.06 8.09 -9.21
CA ARG A 70 0.07 7.87 -10.66
C ARG A 70 0.77 6.56 -10.98
N PHE A 71 1.89 6.27 -10.29
CA PHE A 71 2.59 4.99 -10.45
C PHE A 71 1.66 3.79 -10.19
N MET A 72 0.82 3.85 -9.14
CA MET A 72 -0.13 2.78 -8.84
C MET A 72 -1.22 2.67 -9.91
N ILE A 73 -1.74 3.79 -10.42
CA ILE A 73 -2.72 3.82 -11.52
C ILE A 73 -2.13 3.14 -12.76
N ASP A 74 -0.92 3.51 -13.18
CA ASP A 74 -0.24 2.91 -14.34
C ASP A 74 -0.09 1.38 -14.17
N LYS A 75 0.23 0.91 -12.95
CA LYS A 75 0.33 -0.52 -12.66
C LYS A 75 -1.02 -1.24 -12.76
N ILE A 76 -2.08 -0.63 -12.24
CA ILE A 76 -3.44 -1.18 -12.30
C ILE A 76 -3.91 -1.25 -13.76
N GLU A 77 -3.70 -0.19 -14.55
CA GLU A 77 -4.07 -0.16 -15.97
C GLU A 77 -3.34 -1.27 -16.75
N MET A 78 -2.02 -1.42 -16.55
CA MET A 78 -1.26 -2.50 -17.18
C MET A 78 -1.78 -3.90 -16.81
N ARG A 79 -2.26 -4.08 -15.58
CA ARG A 79 -2.86 -5.35 -15.13
C ARG A 79 -4.20 -5.59 -15.82
N GLY A 80 -5.06 -4.57 -15.94
CA GLY A 80 -6.32 -4.68 -16.68
C GLY A 80 -6.13 -5.07 -18.14
N VAL A 81 -5.14 -4.48 -18.83
CA VAL A 81 -4.81 -4.84 -20.23
C VAL A 81 -4.36 -6.30 -20.37
N LYS A 82 -3.68 -6.86 -19.36
CA LYS A 82 -3.15 -8.23 -19.39
C LYS A 82 -4.03 -9.26 -18.65
N HIS A 83 -5.11 -8.79 -18.04
CA HIS A 83 -6.00 -9.65 -17.28
C HIS A 83 -6.45 -10.85 -18.13
N ASP A 84 -6.29 -12.04 -17.58
CA ASP A 84 -6.70 -13.30 -18.20
C ASP A 84 -6.15 -13.56 -19.63
N ALA A 85 -5.09 -12.84 -20.04
CA ALA A 85 -4.53 -13.00 -21.41
C ALA A 85 -4.14 -14.47 -21.69
N SER A 86 -3.75 -15.24 -20.67
CA SER A 86 -3.43 -16.66 -20.82
C SER A 86 -4.64 -17.51 -21.30
N LYS A 87 -5.88 -17.09 -20.99
CA LYS A 87 -7.10 -17.75 -21.47
C LYS A 87 -7.32 -17.65 -22.97
N LEU A 88 -6.60 -16.75 -23.65
CA LEU A 88 -6.66 -16.57 -25.10
C LEU A 88 -5.65 -17.45 -25.85
N GLU A 89 -4.80 -18.15 -25.12
CA GLU A 89 -3.72 -18.96 -25.66
C GLU A 89 -3.81 -20.41 -25.17
N SER A 90 -3.14 -21.34 -25.90
CA SER A 90 -3.00 -22.74 -25.48
C SER A 90 -2.14 -22.85 -24.21
N PRO A 91 -2.44 -23.73 -23.25
CA PRO A 91 -3.48 -24.80 -23.29
C PRO A 91 -4.85 -24.37 -22.75
N GLU A 92 -5.01 -23.13 -22.31
CA GLU A 92 -6.24 -22.71 -21.60
C GLU A 92 -7.42 -22.55 -22.57
N VAL A 93 -7.22 -21.92 -23.74
CA VAL A 93 -8.32 -21.60 -24.65
C VAL A 93 -9.09 -22.84 -25.10
N GLU A 94 -8.40 -23.93 -25.41
CA GLU A 94 -9.03 -25.17 -25.84
C GLU A 94 -9.79 -25.86 -24.69
N ALA A 95 -9.17 -25.90 -23.51
CA ALA A 95 -9.77 -26.52 -22.32
C ALA A 95 -11.03 -25.76 -21.87
N PHE A 96 -10.98 -24.43 -21.82
CA PHE A 96 -12.13 -23.59 -21.48
C PHE A 96 -13.22 -23.66 -22.55
N ALA A 97 -12.88 -23.65 -23.83
CA ALA A 97 -13.85 -23.78 -24.93
C ALA A 97 -14.59 -25.14 -24.87
N GLU A 98 -13.91 -26.22 -24.53
CA GLU A 98 -14.52 -27.56 -24.40
C GLU A 98 -15.40 -27.69 -23.17
N VAL A 99 -14.93 -27.21 -22.01
CA VAL A 99 -15.52 -27.55 -20.71
C VAL A 99 -16.55 -26.52 -20.23
N THR A 100 -16.37 -25.23 -20.51
CA THR A 100 -17.26 -24.17 -20.01
C THR A 100 -18.74 -24.37 -20.40
N PRO A 101 -19.09 -24.69 -21.66
CA PRO A 101 -20.48 -24.94 -22.02
C PRO A 101 -21.08 -26.13 -21.29
N LYS A 102 -20.27 -27.16 -21.01
CA LYS A 102 -20.70 -28.40 -20.33
C LYS A 102 -20.97 -28.11 -18.84
N LEU A 103 -20.11 -27.35 -18.19
CA LEU A 103 -20.32 -26.90 -16.80
C LEU A 103 -21.60 -26.10 -16.64
N ALA A 104 -21.90 -25.20 -17.57
CA ALA A 104 -23.12 -24.41 -17.57
C ALA A 104 -24.41 -25.24 -17.68
N SER A 105 -24.34 -26.46 -18.26
CA SER A 105 -25.46 -27.38 -18.44
C SER A 105 -25.60 -28.46 -17.35
N THR A 106 -24.65 -28.54 -16.40
CA THR A 106 -24.67 -29.53 -15.31
C THR A 106 -25.09 -28.93 -13.98
N THR A 107 -25.61 -29.78 -13.08
CA THR A 107 -25.94 -29.38 -11.71
C THR A 107 -24.64 -29.15 -10.90
N TYR A 108 -24.51 -28.03 -10.27
CA TYR A 108 -23.38 -27.70 -9.41
C TYR A 108 -23.14 -28.79 -8.35
N GLY A 109 -21.88 -29.24 -8.24
CA GLY A 109 -21.49 -30.28 -7.26
C GLY A 109 -21.89 -31.73 -7.62
N SER A 110 -22.52 -31.94 -8.77
CA SER A 110 -22.79 -33.30 -9.24
C SER A 110 -21.51 -34.08 -9.58
N ALA A 111 -21.58 -35.42 -9.67
CA ALA A 111 -20.45 -36.26 -10.09
C ALA A 111 -19.95 -35.85 -11.50
N GLU A 112 -20.86 -35.51 -12.40
CA GLU A 112 -20.55 -35.05 -13.75
C GLU A 112 -19.86 -33.67 -13.73
N TYR A 113 -20.37 -32.75 -12.94
CA TYR A 113 -19.75 -31.43 -12.71
C TYR A 113 -18.31 -31.60 -12.21
N ASN A 114 -18.08 -32.42 -11.20
CA ASN A 114 -16.75 -32.69 -10.66
C ASN A 114 -15.82 -33.34 -11.68
N ALA A 115 -16.34 -34.26 -12.53
CA ALA A 115 -15.54 -34.85 -13.61
C ALA A 115 -15.10 -33.82 -14.66
N PHE A 116 -15.91 -32.79 -14.95
CA PHE A 116 -15.51 -31.69 -15.82
C PHE A 116 -14.47 -30.77 -15.15
N LEU A 117 -14.58 -30.50 -13.85
CA LEU A 117 -13.57 -29.75 -13.11
C LEU A 117 -12.21 -30.47 -13.11
N GLU A 118 -12.19 -31.80 -12.96
CA GLU A 118 -10.95 -32.59 -13.05
C GLU A 118 -10.29 -32.46 -14.43
N LYS A 119 -11.09 -32.47 -15.51
CA LYS A 119 -10.58 -32.24 -16.87
C LYS A 119 -10.01 -30.83 -17.05
N LEU A 120 -10.63 -29.84 -16.38
CA LEU A 120 -10.20 -28.46 -16.45
C LEU A 120 -8.96 -28.17 -15.57
N LYS A 121 -8.67 -29.05 -14.62
CA LYS A 121 -7.62 -28.84 -13.63
C LYS A 121 -6.26 -28.46 -14.24
N PRO A 122 -5.71 -29.09 -15.28
CA PRO A 122 -4.42 -28.68 -15.86
C PRO A 122 -4.44 -27.25 -16.42
N ALA A 123 -5.55 -26.83 -17.04
CA ALA A 123 -5.72 -25.48 -17.53
C ALA A 123 -5.88 -24.47 -16.40
N LEU A 124 -6.58 -24.84 -15.31
CA LEU A 124 -6.70 -24.02 -14.10
C LEU A 124 -5.35 -23.88 -13.39
N ASP A 125 -4.57 -24.95 -13.26
CA ASP A 125 -3.24 -24.91 -12.65
C ASP A 125 -2.30 -23.97 -13.46
N HIS A 126 -2.34 -24.06 -14.80
CA HIS A 126 -1.61 -23.14 -15.68
C HIS A 126 -2.11 -21.70 -15.51
N HIS A 127 -3.41 -21.49 -15.47
CA HIS A 127 -4.04 -20.20 -15.29
C HIS A 127 -3.62 -19.54 -13.96
N TYR A 128 -3.70 -20.28 -12.85
CA TYR A 128 -3.27 -19.77 -11.53
C TYR A 128 -1.78 -19.48 -11.48
N ALA A 129 -0.95 -20.29 -12.14
CA ALA A 129 0.47 -20.02 -12.24
C ALA A 129 0.79 -18.74 -13.04
N ALA A 130 0.02 -18.42 -14.08
CA ALA A 130 0.22 -17.26 -14.94
C ALA A 130 -0.40 -15.96 -14.38
N ASN A 131 -1.47 -16.05 -13.58
CA ASN A 131 -2.32 -14.91 -13.23
C ASN A 131 -2.29 -14.61 -11.71
N ARG A 132 -1.68 -13.48 -11.36
CA ARG A 132 -1.43 -13.06 -9.97
C ARG A 132 -2.67 -12.58 -9.22
N HIS A 133 -3.78 -12.32 -9.87
CA HIS A 133 -5.04 -11.95 -9.21
C HIS A 133 -5.74 -13.13 -8.54
N HIS A 134 -5.21 -14.34 -8.68
CA HIS A 134 -5.69 -15.53 -7.99
C HIS A 134 -4.85 -15.82 -6.74
N PRO A 135 -5.46 -15.97 -5.55
CA PRO A 135 -4.72 -16.36 -4.33
C PRO A 135 -3.93 -17.67 -4.50
N GLN A 136 -4.41 -18.60 -5.36
CA GLN A 136 -3.73 -19.87 -5.67
C GLN A 136 -2.38 -19.68 -6.38
N HIS A 137 -2.09 -18.50 -6.93
CA HIS A 137 -0.78 -18.17 -7.48
C HIS A 137 0.32 -18.18 -6.41
N PHE A 138 -0.04 -17.91 -5.16
CA PHE A 138 0.89 -17.65 -4.07
C PHE A 138 0.91 -18.80 -3.07
N VAL A 139 2.07 -19.01 -2.44
CA VAL A 139 2.25 -20.05 -1.43
C VAL A 139 1.39 -19.81 -0.19
N ASN A 140 1.29 -18.55 0.27
CA ASN A 140 0.49 -18.16 1.43
C ASN A 140 -0.83 -17.47 1.02
N GLY A 141 -1.31 -17.69 -0.22
CA GLY A 141 -2.57 -17.15 -0.70
C GLY A 141 -2.59 -15.60 -0.65
N VAL A 142 -3.67 -15.05 -0.11
CA VAL A 142 -3.89 -13.60 -0.03
C VAL A 142 -2.78 -12.85 0.72
N ASN A 143 -2.10 -13.50 1.68
CA ASN A 143 -1.03 -12.86 2.46
C ASN A 143 0.21 -12.48 1.63
N ASP A 144 0.43 -13.12 0.50
CA ASP A 144 1.55 -12.81 -0.41
C ASP A 144 1.15 -11.85 -1.55
N MET A 145 -0.14 -11.49 -1.64
CA MET A 145 -0.65 -10.59 -2.68
C MET A 145 -0.26 -9.14 -2.40
N THR A 146 0.02 -8.40 -3.47
CA THR A 146 0.13 -6.94 -3.41
C THR A 146 -1.24 -6.28 -3.50
N LEU A 147 -1.35 -5.00 -3.13
CA LEU A 147 -2.57 -4.23 -3.30
C LEU A 147 -3.06 -4.21 -4.77
N ILE A 148 -2.15 -4.24 -5.74
CA ILE A 148 -2.50 -4.33 -7.17
C ILE A 148 -3.17 -5.67 -7.48
N ASP A 149 -2.64 -6.77 -6.93
CA ASP A 149 -3.21 -8.11 -7.12
C ASP A 149 -4.63 -8.18 -6.50
N ILE A 150 -4.83 -7.56 -5.32
CA ILE A 150 -6.14 -7.48 -4.66
C ILE A 150 -7.15 -6.67 -5.46
N ILE A 151 -6.75 -5.52 -6.03
CA ILE A 151 -7.63 -4.69 -6.85
C ILE A 151 -8.06 -5.46 -8.11
N GLU A 152 -7.13 -6.12 -8.80
CA GLU A 152 -7.45 -6.93 -9.98
C GLU A 152 -8.37 -8.09 -9.64
N MET A 153 -8.10 -8.83 -8.55
CA MET A 153 -8.97 -9.90 -8.03
C MET A 153 -10.40 -9.41 -7.76
N PHE A 154 -10.53 -8.25 -7.10
CA PHE A 154 -11.83 -7.66 -6.81
C PHE A 154 -12.59 -7.27 -8.09
N CYS A 155 -11.90 -6.67 -9.07
CA CYS A 155 -12.49 -6.34 -10.37
C CYS A 155 -12.93 -7.58 -11.14
N ASP A 156 -12.15 -8.68 -11.10
CA ASP A 156 -12.55 -9.96 -11.69
C ASP A 156 -13.82 -10.52 -11.03
N TRP A 157 -13.91 -10.49 -9.69
CA TRP A 157 -15.13 -10.91 -9.00
C TRP A 157 -16.36 -10.06 -9.41
N LYS A 158 -16.22 -8.72 -9.51
CA LYS A 158 -17.31 -7.86 -9.99
C LYS A 158 -17.72 -8.26 -11.40
N ALA A 159 -16.77 -8.39 -12.33
CA ALA A 159 -17.04 -8.78 -13.70
C ALA A 159 -17.69 -10.16 -13.80
N SER A 160 -17.29 -11.11 -12.95
CA SER A 160 -17.87 -12.46 -12.89
C SER A 160 -19.32 -12.42 -12.42
N THR A 161 -19.70 -11.55 -11.47
CA THR A 161 -21.10 -11.43 -11.03
C THR A 161 -22.01 -10.90 -12.13
N LEU A 162 -21.52 -10.06 -13.04
CA LEU A 162 -22.31 -9.52 -14.15
C LEU A 162 -22.66 -10.58 -15.23
N ARG A 163 -22.02 -11.76 -15.19
CA ARG A 163 -22.34 -12.88 -16.10
C ARG A 163 -23.49 -13.76 -15.61
N GLN A 164 -23.96 -13.56 -14.38
CA GLN A 164 -24.99 -14.35 -13.74
C GLN A 164 -26.24 -13.50 -13.51
N ASN A 165 -27.44 -14.07 -13.76
CA ASN A 165 -28.69 -13.35 -13.59
C ASN A 165 -28.98 -12.91 -12.14
N ASP A 166 -28.42 -13.63 -11.16
CA ASP A 166 -28.55 -13.37 -9.73
C ASP A 166 -27.20 -13.03 -9.08
N GLY A 167 -26.23 -12.61 -9.88
CA GLY A 167 -24.88 -12.29 -9.44
C GLY A 167 -24.89 -11.16 -8.40
N ASN A 168 -24.19 -11.39 -7.29
CA ASN A 168 -24.13 -10.46 -6.17
C ASN A 168 -22.71 -10.37 -5.62
N LEU A 169 -22.08 -9.20 -5.78
CA LEU A 169 -20.69 -9.01 -5.37
C LEU A 169 -20.49 -9.17 -3.86
N LEU A 170 -21.43 -8.71 -3.02
CA LEU A 170 -21.30 -8.85 -1.57
C LEU A 170 -21.32 -10.32 -1.15
N LYS A 171 -22.20 -11.15 -1.75
CA LYS A 171 -22.20 -12.59 -1.51
C LYS A 171 -20.92 -13.27 -2.03
N SER A 172 -20.40 -12.81 -3.16
CA SER A 172 -19.12 -13.28 -3.70
C SER A 172 -17.96 -12.99 -2.76
N ILE A 173 -17.89 -11.78 -2.18
CA ILE A 173 -16.88 -11.42 -1.18
C ILE A 173 -16.98 -12.32 0.06
N GLU A 174 -18.18 -12.57 0.58
CA GLU A 174 -18.38 -13.46 1.73
C GLU A 174 -17.86 -14.87 1.46
N ALA A 175 -18.27 -15.46 0.34
CA ALA A 175 -17.87 -16.81 -0.05
C ALA A 175 -16.36 -16.93 -0.28
N ASN A 176 -15.74 -15.92 -0.89
CA ASN A 176 -14.30 -15.90 -1.11
C ASN A 176 -13.50 -15.61 0.16
N ALA A 177 -14.06 -14.87 1.12
CA ALA A 177 -13.44 -14.69 2.44
C ALA A 177 -13.30 -16.04 3.17
N GLU A 178 -14.32 -16.87 3.14
CA GLU A 178 -14.24 -18.24 3.68
C GLU A 178 -13.29 -19.13 2.88
N ARG A 179 -13.38 -19.08 1.54
CA ARG A 179 -12.57 -19.93 0.65
C ARG A 179 -11.07 -19.67 0.78
N PHE A 180 -10.67 -18.43 0.94
CA PHE A 180 -9.27 -18.00 0.94
C PHE A 180 -8.77 -17.60 2.33
N ASP A 181 -9.60 -17.74 3.36
CA ASP A 181 -9.28 -17.50 4.77
C ASP A 181 -8.60 -16.13 5.00
N PHE A 182 -9.15 -15.06 4.41
CA PHE A 182 -8.62 -13.73 4.66
C PHE A 182 -9.40 -13.00 5.76
N ASP A 183 -8.71 -12.09 6.45
CA ASP A 183 -9.19 -11.46 7.67
C ASP A 183 -10.41 -10.55 7.47
N GLY A 184 -11.09 -10.23 8.59
CA GLY A 184 -12.28 -9.40 8.59
C GLY A 184 -12.02 -7.95 8.16
N GLN A 185 -10.78 -7.44 8.29
CA GLN A 185 -10.44 -6.07 7.87
C GLN A 185 -10.39 -5.97 6.34
N LEU A 186 -9.70 -6.89 5.68
CA LEU A 186 -9.68 -6.94 4.22
C LEU A 186 -11.09 -7.15 3.67
N LYS A 187 -11.86 -8.09 4.23
CA LYS A 187 -13.26 -8.30 3.86
C LYS A 187 -14.08 -7.01 3.94
N GLN A 188 -13.94 -6.27 5.04
CA GLN A 188 -14.69 -5.01 5.21
C GLN A 188 -14.27 -3.94 4.19
N ILE A 189 -12.96 -3.85 3.85
CA ILE A 189 -12.47 -2.94 2.82
C ILE A 189 -13.11 -3.28 1.46
N LEU A 190 -13.14 -4.56 1.09
CA LEU A 190 -13.76 -5.02 -0.16
C LEU A 190 -15.27 -4.73 -0.20
N ILE A 191 -16.00 -4.95 0.92
CA ILE A 191 -17.42 -4.61 1.05
C ILE A 191 -17.65 -3.10 0.86
N ASN A 192 -16.84 -2.25 1.50
CA ASN A 192 -16.95 -0.80 1.37
C ASN A 192 -16.68 -0.36 -0.08
N THR A 193 -15.70 -0.98 -0.74
CA THR A 193 -15.39 -0.72 -2.16
C THR A 193 -16.51 -1.16 -3.08
N ALA A 194 -17.15 -2.30 -2.81
CA ALA A 194 -18.32 -2.77 -3.57
C ALA A 194 -19.46 -1.76 -3.50
N ARG A 195 -19.78 -1.26 -2.30
CA ARG A 195 -20.83 -0.23 -2.13
C ARG A 195 -20.51 1.07 -2.88
N MET A 196 -19.26 1.50 -2.86
CA MET A 196 -18.83 2.68 -3.63
C MET A 196 -19.01 2.49 -5.14
N LEU A 197 -18.82 1.28 -5.68
CA LEU A 197 -19.07 1.00 -7.10
C LEU A 197 -20.56 1.04 -7.44
N ASP A 198 -21.42 0.46 -6.59
CA ASP A 198 -22.86 0.44 -6.82
C ASP A 198 -23.47 1.87 -6.85
N GLU A 199 -22.92 2.81 -6.05
CA GLU A 199 -23.30 4.24 -6.06
C GLU A 199 -22.92 4.97 -7.37
N HIS A 200 -22.05 4.40 -8.20
CA HIS A 200 -21.61 4.99 -9.47
C HIS A 200 -22.28 4.39 -10.71
N GLU A 201 -22.98 3.26 -10.54
CA GLU A 201 -23.71 2.59 -11.66
C GLU A 201 -25.16 3.10 -11.79
N ASP A 202 -25.65 3.92 -10.82
CA ASP A 202 -26.94 4.62 -10.85
C ASP A 202 -26.82 6.04 -11.46
#